data_cb63d33edaa893c1f3b79a1013e28170
#
_entry.id   cb63d33edaa893c1f3b79a1013e28170
#
_cell.length_a   1.000
_cell.length_b   1.000
_cell.length_c   1.000
_cell.angle_alpha   90.00
_cell.angle_beta   90.00
_cell.angle_gamma   90.00
#
_symmetry.space_group_name_H-M   'P 1'
#
loop_
_entity.id
_entity.type
_entity.pdbx_description
1 polymer ?
#
loop_
_entity_poly.entity_id
_entity_poly.type
_entity_poly.pdbx_seq_one_letter_code
_entity_poly.pdbx_strand_id
1 'polypeptide(L)'
;MKNHLTTIILLIITFLPLSAQKKKDALYLKNGSIIYGKLIEITENQYKIQSSDGSLFIYSLSDVDKFVKESPLFTGRKEDGFGIALEAGLLIGAQNTTYPTPFSFNFLGSFTLDTKHTISIGSGVEFMGVPYTPLFMEYKYLLKETKTCPFLFARGGGLFHLGSDGAEAPDNEYDKKNFKGGFTCAFGTGISWAKEDIEPYLSFAYRYASTSYDQKTYYNGGYRDYTYQDTYNRLEIKFGFRF
;
A
#
# COMPACT_ATOMS: atom_id res chain seq x y z
N MET A 1 12.10 17.99 -18.91
CA MET A 1 11.42 16.83 -18.26
C MET A 1 11.92 16.52 -16.86
N LYS A 2 13.22 16.64 -16.52
CA LYS A 2 13.72 16.39 -15.14
C LYS A 2 13.05 17.26 -14.05
N ASN A 3 12.70 18.52 -14.38
CA ASN A 3 12.16 19.45 -13.38
C ASN A 3 10.70 19.20 -13.00
N HIS A 4 9.89 18.60 -13.88
CA HIS A 4 8.46 18.32 -13.58
C HIS A 4 8.29 17.15 -12.61
N LEU A 5 9.16 16.15 -12.66
CA LEU A 5 9.12 15.03 -11.73
C LEU A 5 9.43 15.49 -10.29
N THR A 6 10.46 16.35 -10.16
CA THR A 6 10.82 16.93 -8.85
C THR A 6 9.70 17.81 -8.28
N THR A 7 9.03 18.59 -9.14
CA THR A 7 7.88 19.43 -8.73
C THR A 7 6.69 18.59 -8.29
N ILE A 8 6.39 17.50 -8.98
CA ILE A 8 5.31 16.58 -8.61
C ILE A 8 5.61 15.89 -7.28
N ILE A 9 6.85 15.42 -7.06
CA ILE A 9 7.26 14.81 -5.79
C ILE A 9 7.17 15.83 -4.65
N LEU A 10 7.60 17.06 -4.86
CA LEU A 10 7.51 18.13 -3.86
C LEU A 10 6.05 18.49 -3.56
N LEU A 11 5.18 18.51 -4.57
CA LEU A 11 3.74 18.75 -4.42
C LEU A 11 3.06 17.63 -3.61
N ILE A 12 3.41 16.37 -3.87
CA ILE A 12 2.88 15.21 -3.12
C ILE A 12 3.30 15.27 -1.64
N ILE A 13 4.54 15.68 -1.36
CA ILE A 13 5.04 15.84 0.03
C ILE A 13 4.30 16.95 0.78
N THR A 14 3.89 18.03 0.11
CA THR A 14 3.14 19.13 0.73
C THR A 14 1.67 18.79 0.99
N PHE A 15 1.10 17.84 0.27
CA PHE A 15 -0.27 17.32 0.48
C PHE A 15 -0.35 16.19 1.50
N LEU A 16 0.77 15.70 2.05
CA LEU A 16 0.70 14.81 3.21
C LEU A 16 0.12 15.65 4.37
N PRO A 17 -1.14 15.43 4.78
CA PRO A 17 -1.64 16.10 5.95
C PRO A 17 -0.79 15.59 7.11
N LEU A 18 0.10 16.44 7.63
CA LEU A 18 0.62 16.27 8.98
C LEU A 18 -0.61 16.42 9.89
N SER A 19 -1.40 15.36 9.99
CA SER A 19 -2.42 15.23 11.02
C SER A 19 -1.65 15.14 12.33
N ALA A 20 -1.29 16.31 12.84
CA ALA A 20 -0.88 16.43 14.22
C ALA A 20 -2.05 15.84 15.03
N GLN A 21 -1.90 14.63 15.52
CA GLN A 21 -2.90 14.01 16.37
C GLN A 21 -3.20 14.98 17.48
N LYS A 22 -4.44 15.47 17.53
CA LYS A 22 -4.88 16.33 18.62
C LYS A 22 -4.75 15.53 19.89
N LYS A 23 -3.79 15.91 20.73
CA LYS A 23 -3.67 15.35 22.07
C LYS A 23 -5.00 15.54 22.77
N LYS A 24 -5.55 14.47 23.31
CA LYS A 24 -6.73 14.49 24.17
C LYS A 24 -6.27 14.46 25.61
N ASP A 25 -7.12 14.95 26.50
CA ASP A 25 -6.90 14.79 27.91
C ASP A 25 -7.15 13.32 28.27
N ALA A 26 -6.24 12.69 28.99
CA ALA A 26 -6.32 11.31 29.45
C ALA A 26 -6.29 11.29 30.98
N LEU A 27 -7.29 10.68 31.58
CA LEU A 27 -7.41 10.49 33.01
C LEU A 27 -7.11 9.02 33.34
N TYR A 28 -6.02 8.77 34.00
CA TYR A 28 -5.64 7.45 34.49
C TYR A 28 -6.26 7.22 35.86
N LEU A 29 -7.07 6.17 35.98
CA LEU A 29 -7.69 5.79 37.23
C LEU A 29 -6.84 4.75 37.95
N LYS A 30 -6.87 4.74 39.29
CA LYS A 30 -6.15 3.78 40.13
C LYS A 30 -6.57 2.31 39.88
N ASN A 31 -7.74 2.09 39.31
CA ASN A 31 -8.21 0.76 38.91
C ASN A 31 -7.62 0.27 37.56
N GLY A 32 -6.71 1.06 36.96
CA GLY A 32 -6.09 0.74 35.66
C GLY A 32 -6.86 1.23 34.44
N SER A 33 -8.06 1.81 34.59
CA SER A 33 -8.82 2.36 33.47
C SER A 33 -8.23 3.68 32.99
N ILE A 34 -8.32 3.95 31.67
CA ILE A 34 -7.90 5.20 31.04
C ILE A 34 -9.13 5.81 30.36
N ILE A 35 -9.47 7.04 30.73
CA ILE A 35 -10.60 7.78 30.17
C ILE A 35 -10.06 8.91 29.29
N TYR A 36 -10.33 8.85 27.99
CA TYR A 36 -9.97 9.87 27.02
C TYR A 36 -11.13 10.83 26.77
N GLY A 37 -10.86 12.14 26.78
CA GLY A 37 -11.89 13.12 26.54
C GLY A 37 -11.35 14.52 26.44
N LYS A 38 -12.21 15.48 26.77
CA LYS A 38 -11.88 16.89 27.00
C LYS A 38 -12.14 17.17 28.49
N LEU A 39 -11.09 17.56 29.18
CA LEU A 39 -11.24 18.01 30.55
C LEU A 39 -12.08 19.30 30.54
N ILE A 40 -13.22 19.28 31.24
CA ILE A 40 -14.13 20.38 31.32
C ILE A 40 -13.80 21.21 32.57
N GLU A 41 -13.57 20.55 33.71
CA GLU A 41 -13.41 21.20 35.00
C GLU A 41 -12.58 20.35 35.96
N ILE A 42 -11.78 21.00 36.77
CA ILE A 42 -11.12 20.42 37.95
C ILE A 42 -11.58 21.20 39.14
N THR A 43 -12.23 20.53 40.09
CA THR A 43 -12.55 21.10 41.40
C THR A 43 -11.63 20.53 42.48
N GLU A 44 -11.69 20.99 43.69
CA GLU A 44 -10.85 20.53 44.79
C GLU A 44 -10.97 18.99 45.03
N ASN A 45 -12.09 18.36 44.65
CA ASN A 45 -12.36 16.98 44.91
C ASN A 45 -12.66 16.12 43.66
N GLN A 46 -12.81 16.70 42.49
CA GLN A 46 -13.32 15.97 41.31
C GLN A 46 -12.71 16.44 40.00
N TYR A 47 -12.55 15.49 39.07
CA TYR A 47 -12.29 15.73 37.64
C TYR A 47 -13.58 15.51 36.85
N LYS A 48 -13.93 16.47 35.98
CA LYS A 48 -15.04 16.37 35.04
C LYS A 48 -14.51 16.30 33.63
N ILE A 49 -14.68 15.17 32.98
CA ILE A 49 -14.19 14.88 31.63
C ILE A 49 -15.34 14.54 30.70
N GLN A 50 -15.36 15.14 29.51
CA GLN A 50 -16.34 14.86 28.45
C GLN A 50 -15.72 13.94 27.40
N SER A 51 -16.32 12.80 27.17
CA SER A 51 -15.95 11.89 26.11
C SER A 51 -16.28 12.42 24.72
N SER A 52 -15.76 11.80 23.66
CA SER A 52 -15.98 12.20 22.26
C SER A 52 -17.41 12.06 21.77
N ASP A 53 -18.22 11.23 22.42
CA ASP A 53 -19.66 11.05 22.20
C ASP A 53 -20.54 12.06 22.95
N GLY A 54 -19.91 12.98 23.73
CA GLY A 54 -20.61 13.98 24.53
C GLY A 54 -20.93 13.56 25.95
N SER A 55 -20.70 12.31 26.33
CA SER A 55 -20.94 11.81 27.69
C SER A 55 -20.03 12.50 28.70
N LEU A 56 -20.59 12.88 29.86
CA LEU A 56 -19.87 13.51 30.96
C LEU A 56 -19.56 12.48 32.05
N PHE A 57 -18.30 12.39 32.41
CA PHE A 57 -17.83 11.54 33.50
C PHE A 57 -17.25 12.40 34.62
N ILE A 58 -17.58 12.05 35.86
CA ILE A 58 -17.08 12.73 37.05
C ILE A 58 -16.36 11.67 37.90
N TYR A 59 -15.10 11.94 38.20
CA TYR A 59 -14.26 11.07 39.01
C TYR A 59 -13.73 11.83 40.22
N SER A 60 -13.74 11.18 41.39
CA SER A 60 -13.12 11.71 42.57
C SER A 60 -11.59 11.85 42.38
N LEU A 61 -11.00 12.87 42.97
CA LEU A 61 -9.54 13.03 42.98
C LEU A 61 -8.82 11.82 43.57
N SER A 62 -9.45 11.16 44.53
CA SER A 62 -8.95 9.93 45.16
C SER A 62 -8.83 8.75 44.19
N ASP A 63 -9.64 8.70 43.14
CA ASP A 63 -9.71 7.59 42.19
C ASP A 63 -8.76 7.78 41.00
N VAL A 64 -8.23 8.99 40.86
CA VAL A 64 -7.32 9.36 39.78
C VAL A 64 -5.86 9.14 40.21
N ASP A 65 -5.11 8.45 39.35
CA ASP A 65 -3.67 8.28 39.51
C ASP A 65 -2.89 9.46 38.90
N LYS A 66 -3.22 9.78 37.63
CA LYS A 66 -2.59 10.91 36.93
C LYS A 66 -3.48 11.46 35.82
N PHE A 67 -3.23 12.72 35.47
CA PHE A 67 -3.81 13.40 34.33
C PHE A 67 -2.69 13.76 33.33
N VAL A 68 -2.88 13.41 32.05
CA VAL A 68 -1.88 13.64 31.00
C VAL A 68 -2.60 14.09 29.72
N LYS A 69 -1.94 14.94 28.93
CA LYS A 69 -2.34 15.21 27.53
C LYS A 69 -1.59 14.30 26.59
N GLU A 70 -2.26 13.30 26.06
CA GLU A 70 -1.65 12.34 25.18
C GLU A 70 -2.53 11.98 23.98
N SER A 71 -1.96 11.34 22.99
CA SER A 71 -2.73 10.75 21.91
C SER A 71 -3.44 9.51 22.45
N PRO A 72 -4.77 9.37 22.24
CA PRO A 72 -5.46 8.14 22.64
C PRO A 72 -4.76 6.93 22.04
N LEU A 73 -4.55 5.91 22.84
CA LEU A 73 -4.12 4.62 22.34
C LEU A 73 -5.20 4.14 21.35
N PHE A 74 -4.81 4.02 20.09
CA PHE A 74 -5.70 3.52 19.06
C PHE A 74 -5.55 2.00 18.99
N THR A 75 -6.54 1.28 19.50
CA THR A 75 -6.56 -0.19 19.53
C THR A 75 -7.27 -0.82 18.32
N GLY A 76 -7.63 -0.03 17.32
CA GLY A 76 -8.41 -0.50 16.17
C GLY A 76 -7.58 -1.08 15.01
N ARG A 77 -6.25 -1.31 15.19
CA ARG A 77 -5.46 -2.07 14.23
C ARG A 77 -5.33 -3.51 14.68
N LYS A 78 -5.34 -4.41 13.71
CA LYS A 78 -5.08 -5.82 13.96
C LYS A 78 -3.65 -5.98 14.49
N GLU A 79 -3.52 -6.52 15.70
CA GLU A 79 -2.22 -6.69 16.34
C GLU A 79 -1.46 -7.87 15.77
N ASP A 80 -2.17 -8.93 15.39
CA ASP A 80 -1.64 -10.14 14.79
C ASP A 80 -2.66 -10.87 13.92
N GLY A 81 -2.21 -11.89 13.20
CA GLY A 81 -3.06 -12.84 12.50
C GLY A 81 -3.25 -12.57 11.01
N PHE A 82 -4.14 -13.36 10.42
CA PHE A 82 -4.36 -13.41 8.98
C PHE A 82 -5.36 -12.34 8.51
N GLY A 83 -5.12 -11.77 7.34
CA GLY A 83 -6.00 -10.83 6.66
C GLY A 83 -5.90 -11.00 5.14
N ILE A 84 -6.83 -10.38 4.45
CA ILE A 84 -6.84 -10.28 2.99
C ILE A 84 -6.83 -8.82 2.56
N ALA A 85 -6.22 -8.54 1.40
CA ALA A 85 -6.27 -7.21 0.80
C ALA A 85 -6.57 -7.28 -0.69
N LEU A 86 -7.24 -6.26 -1.18
CA LEU A 86 -7.51 -6.02 -2.59
C LEU A 86 -6.88 -4.70 -2.98
N GLU A 87 -6.18 -4.67 -4.10
CA GLU A 87 -5.53 -3.47 -4.62
C GLU A 87 -5.89 -3.26 -6.09
N ALA A 88 -6.15 -2.02 -6.45
CA ALA A 88 -6.27 -1.59 -7.83
C ALA A 88 -5.43 -0.34 -8.06
N GLY A 89 -4.84 -0.20 -9.23
CA GLY A 89 -4.01 0.95 -9.50
C GLY A 89 -3.42 1.03 -10.89
N LEU A 90 -2.51 1.97 -11.05
CA LEU A 90 -1.88 2.34 -12.30
C LEU A 90 -0.37 2.17 -12.20
N LEU A 91 0.24 1.72 -13.30
CA LEU A 91 1.67 1.59 -13.48
C LEU A 91 2.14 2.61 -14.51
N ILE A 92 2.35 3.85 -14.10
CA ILE A 92 2.66 4.99 -14.96
C ILE A 92 4.12 4.87 -15.44
N GLY A 93 4.33 4.92 -16.75
CA GLY A 93 5.66 4.77 -17.35
C GLY A 93 6.06 5.90 -18.28
N ALA A 94 7.22 5.75 -18.91
CA ALA A 94 7.73 6.71 -19.88
C ALA A 94 6.89 6.71 -21.17
N GLN A 95 6.90 7.84 -21.86
CA GLN A 95 6.06 8.17 -23.01
C GLN A 95 6.27 7.29 -24.26
N ASN A 96 7.38 6.54 -24.33
CA ASN A 96 7.76 5.73 -25.50
C ASN A 96 7.26 4.28 -25.44
N THR A 97 6.37 3.95 -24.51
CA THR A 97 5.76 2.62 -24.43
C THR A 97 4.39 2.64 -25.10
N THR A 98 4.05 1.57 -25.82
CA THR A 98 2.76 1.40 -26.51
C THR A 98 1.56 1.58 -25.55
N TYR A 99 1.78 1.33 -24.26
CA TYR A 99 0.77 1.50 -23.20
C TYR A 99 1.37 2.34 -22.06
N PRO A 100 1.18 3.67 -22.06
CA PRO A 100 1.79 4.57 -21.08
C PRO A 100 1.23 4.41 -19.66
N THR A 101 0.00 3.92 -19.51
CA THR A 101 -0.68 3.82 -18.21
C THR A 101 -1.38 2.47 -18.05
N PRO A 102 -0.62 1.38 -17.87
CA PRO A 102 -1.20 0.07 -17.63
C PRO A 102 -1.89 -0.01 -16.27
N PHE A 103 -2.94 -0.79 -16.24
CA PHE A 103 -3.74 -1.05 -15.05
C PHE A 103 -3.24 -2.30 -14.33
N SER A 104 -3.36 -2.31 -13.00
CA SER A 104 -3.01 -3.42 -12.12
C SER A 104 -4.13 -3.68 -11.12
N PHE A 105 -4.49 -4.95 -10.94
CA PHE A 105 -5.41 -5.41 -9.92
C PHE A 105 -4.80 -6.61 -9.20
N ASN A 106 -4.68 -6.55 -7.86
CA ASN A 106 -4.07 -7.61 -7.07
C ASN A 106 -4.94 -8.03 -5.89
N PHE A 107 -4.80 -9.28 -5.53
CA PHE A 107 -5.29 -9.89 -4.30
C PHE A 107 -4.09 -10.32 -3.45
N LEU A 108 -4.13 -10.02 -2.14
CA LEU A 108 -3.07 -10.38 -1.20
C LEU A 108 -3.65 -11.14 0.00
N GLY A 109 -3.02 -12.26 0.33
CA GLY A 109 -3.13 -12.88 1.64
C GLY A 109 -2.02 -12.34 2.54
N SER A 110 -2.38 -11.75 3.68
CA SER A 110 -1.42 -11.09 4.57
C SER A 110 -1.43 -11.71 5.95
N PHE A 111 -0.25 -11.77 6.56
CA PHE A 111 -0.07 -12.18 7.95
C PHE A 111 0.60 -11.04 8.71
N THR A 112 -0.08 -10.53 9.73
CA THR A 112 0.44 -9.51 10.64
C THR A 112 1.20 -10.19 11.76
N LEU A 113 2.47 -9.86 11.88
CA LEU A 113 3.34 -10.40 12.93
C LEU A 113 3.16 -9.65 14.25
N ASP A 114 2.98 -8.36 14.15
CA ASP A 114 2.68 -7.41 15.22
C ASP A 114 2.01 -6.16 14.65
N THR A 115 1.72 -5.17 15.46
CA THR A 115 1.06 -3.92 15.05
C THR A 115 1.76 -3.18 13.92
N LYS A 116 3.05 -3.42 13.67
CA LYS A 116 3.88 -2.69 12.68
C LYS A 116 4.28 -3.52 11.48
N HIS A 117 4.41 -4.83 11.64
CA HIS A 117 5.04 -5.72 10.67
C HIS A 117 4.00 -6.64 10.01
N THR A 118 3.86 -6.56 8.70
CA THR A 118 2.98 -7.44 7.91
C THR A 118 3.76 -8.06 6.76
N ILE A 119 3.60 -9.35 6.57
CA ILE A 119 4.09 -10.09 5.41
C ILE A 119 2.89 -10.52 4.59
N SER A 120 2.97 -10.39 3.27
CA SER A 120 1.89 -10.78 2.37
C SER A 120 2.42 -11.59 1.19
N ILE A 121 1.56 -12.46 0.66
CA ILE A 121 1.74 -13.09 -0.65
C ILE A 121 0.59 -12.60 -1.52
N GLY A 122 0.91 -12.12 -2.72
CA GLY A 122 -0.06 -11.54 -3.62
C GLY A 122 0.03 -12.07 -5.04
N SER A 123 -1.10 -12.05 -5.72
CA SER A 123 -1.24 -12.34 -7.14
C SER A 123 -2.32 -11.46 -7.74
N GLY A 124 -2.41 -11.42 -9.07
CA GLY A 124 -3.41 -10.59 -9.73
C GLY A 124 -3.25 -10.56 -11.24
N VAL A 125 -3.67 -9.45 -11.83
CA VAL A 125 -3.53 -9.20 -13.26
C VAL A 125 -2.95 -7.81 -13.47
N GLU A 126 -1.96 -7.73 -14.35
CA GLU A 126 -1.30 -6.49 -14.75
C GLU A 126 -1.24 -6.39 -16.27
N PHE A 127 -1.66 -5.25 -16.80
CA PHE A 127 -1.67 -5.00 -18.24
C PHE A 127 -0.50 -4.07 -18.59
N MET A 128 0.61 -4.64 -19.11
CA MET A 128 1.81 -3.89 -19.51
C MET A 128 2.09 -4.07 -21.02
N GLY A 129 1.05 -3.94 -21.84
CA GLY A 129 1.08 -4.24 -23.27
C GLY A 129 0.44 -5.58 -23.55
N VAL A 130 0.85 -6.61 -22.83
CA VAL A 130 0.20 -7.91 -22.74
C VAL A 130 -0.16 -8.18 -21.27
N PRO A 131 -1.16 -9.04 -21.02
CA PRO A 131 -1.54 -9.34 -19.64
C PRO A 131 -0.52 -10.26 -18.96
N TYR A 132 -0.13 -9.91 -17.74
CA TYR A 132 0.71 -10.71 -16.86
C TYR A 132 0.00 -11.00 -15.55
N THR A 133 0.27 -12.18 -14.98
CA THR A 133 -0.06 -12.53 -13.59
C THR A 133 1.20 -12.35 -12.75
N PRO A 134 1.24 -11.36 -11.84
CA PRO A 134 2.28 -11.28 -10.85
C PRO A 134 2.07 -12.34 -9.77
N LEU A 135 3.16 -12.92 -9.28
CA LEU A 135 3.20 -13.66 -8.03
C LEU A 135 4.33 -13.08 -7.19
N PHE A 136 4.01 -12.50 -6.04
CA PHE A 136 4.98 -11.73 -5.27
C PHE A 136 4.80 -11.91 -3.77
N MET A 137 5.88 -11.66 -3.05
CA MET A 137 5.87 -11.43 -1.61
C MET A 137 5.99 -9.93 -1.34
N GLU A 138 5.32 -9.47 -0.29
CA GLU A 138 5.39 -8.10 0.20
C GLU A 138 5.70 -8.09 1.68
N TYR A 139 6.56 -7.17 2.09
CA TYR A 139 6.76 -6.78 3.47
C TYR A 139 6.32 -5.34 3.64
N LYS A 140 5.44 -5.09 4.62
CA LYS A 140 4.92 -3.76 4.98
C LYS A 140 5.31 -3.42 6.41
N TYR A 141 5.78 -2.19 6.60
CA TYR A 141 6.16 -1.65 7.90
C TYR A 141 5.39 -0.36 8.18
N LEU A 142 4.60 -0.37 9.24
CA LEU A 142 3.86 0.80 9.73
C LEU A 142 4.78 1.68 10.58
N LEU A 143 4.87 2.97 10.23
CA LEU A 143 5.74 3.90 10.93
C LEU A 143 5.19 4.33 12.31
N LYS A 144 3.86 4.21 12.49
CA LYS A 144 3.15 4.61 13.73
C LYS A 144 1.99 3.66 14.01
N GLU A 145 1.58 3.60 15.26
CA GLU A 145 0.41 2.80 15.71
C GLU A 145 -0.83 3.69 15.85
N THR A 146 -1.12 4.49 14.83
CA THR A 146 -2.22 5.46 14.87
C THR A 146 -3.28 5.13 13.83
N LYS A 147 -4.49 5.68 13.99
CA LYS A 147 -5.61 5.46 13.06
C LYS A 147 -5.21 5.76 11.62
N THR A 148 -4.54 6.89 11.39
CA THR A 148 -3.93 7.23 10.10
C THR A 148 -2.44 7.00 10.21
N CYS A 149 -1.91 6.07 9.48
CA CYS A 149 -0.52 5.65 9.60
C CYS A 149 0.19 5.63 8.25
N PRO A 150 1.30 6.35 8.11
CA PRO A 150 2.20 6.15 6.98
C PRO A 150 2.93 4.80 7.13
N PHE A 151 3.18 4.15 5.99
CA PHE A 151 3.89 2.88 5.93
C PHE A 151 4.93 2.87 4.82
N LEU A 152 5.90 2.00 4.97
CA LEU A 152 6.85 1.61 3.93
C LEU A 152 6.55 0.17 3.50
N PHE A 153 6.83 -0.15 2.25
CA PHE A 153 6.74 -1.54 1.79
C PHE A 153 7.79 -1.86 0.75
N ALA A 154 8.13 -3.13 0.69
CA ALA A 154 8.96 -3.71 -0.35
C ALA A 154 8.27 -4.96 -0.88
N ARG A 155 8.30 -5.13 -2.20
CA ARG A 155 7.64 -6.23 -2.91
C ARG A 155 8.64 -6.84 -3.90
N GLY A 156 8.63 -8.18 -4.02
CA GLY A 156 9.48 -8.88 -4.97
C GLY A 156 8.84 -10.18 -5.43
N GLY A 157 9.02 -10.54 -6.71
CA GLY A 157 8.40 -11.74 -7.25
C GLY A 157 8.61 -11.95 -8.75
N GLY A 158 7.78 -12.80 -9.33
CA GLY A 158 7.77 -13.13 -10.74
C GLY A 158 6.54 -12.60 -11.47
N LEU A 159 6.67 -12.41 -12.76
CA LEU A 159 5.60 -12.13 -13.71
C LEU A 159 5.43 -13.33 -14.62
N PHE A 160 4.21 -13.79 -14.81
CA PHE A 160 3.86 -14.89 -15.69
C PHE A 160 2.91 -14.38 -16.77
N HIS A 161 3.21 -14.65 -18.03
CA HIS A 161 2.35 -14.23 -19.12
C HIS A 161 0.99 -14.94 -19.05
N LEU A 162 -0.10 -14.18 -19.15
CA LEU A 162 -1.47 -14.63 -19.23
C LEU A 162 -1.94 -14.54 -20.68
N GLY A 163 -1.71 -15.56 -21.47
CA GLY A 163 -2.19 -15.59 -22.84
C GLY A 163 -1.79 -16.89 -23.52
N SER A 164 -2.56 -17.30 -24.50
CA SER A 164 -2.11 -18.34 -25.44
C SER A 164 -1.10 -17.69 -26.39
N ASP A 165 0.06 -18.30 -26.54
CA ASP A 165 1.06 -17.93 -27.53
C ASP A 165 0.40 -17.72 -28.89
N GLY A 166 0.43 -16.46 -29.40
CA GLY A 166 -0.09 -16.14 -30.71
C GLY A 166 -1.41 -15.37 -30.78
N ALA A 167 -1.95 -14.83 -29.67
CA ALA A 167 -3.23 -14.09 -29.67
C ALA A 167 -3.17 -12.73 -30.39
N GLU A 168 -2.01 -12.19 -30.72
CA GLU A 168 -1.81 -10.97 -31.53
C GLU A 168 -0.90 -11.25 -32.74
N ALA A 169 -1.11 -12.38 -33.42
CA ALA A 169 -0.44 -12.56 -34.70
C ALA A 169 -1.22 -11.78 -35.76
N PRO A 170 -0.62 -10.79 -36.45
CA PRO A 170 -1.04 -10.44 -37.79
C PRO A 170 -0.94 -11.72 -38.64
N ASP A 171 -1.69 -11.80 -39.73
CA ASP A 171 -1.87 -12.97 -40.63
C ASP A 171 -0.59 -13.68 -41.13
N ASN A 172 0.59 -13.32 -40.62
CA ASN A 172 1.88 -13.87 -40.98
C ASN A 172 2.46 -14.66 -39.80
N GLU A 173 2.64 -15.97 -39.99
CA GLU A 173 3.31 -16.92 -39.09
C GLU A 173 4.72 -16.46 -38.63
N TYR A 174 5.27 -15.41 -39.26
CA TYR A 174 6.64 -14.90 -39.13
C TYR A 174 6.83 -13.84 -38.03
N ASP A 175 5.72 -13.25 -37.52
CA ASP A 175 5.79 -12.22 -36.49
C ASP A 175 5.28 -12.69 -35.13
N LYS A 176 5.21 -14.00 -34.95
CA LYS A 176 4.71 -14.61 -33.73
C LYS A 176 5.66 -14.35 -32.57
N LYS A 177 5.18 -13.58 -31.58
CA LYS A 177 5.89 -13.32 -30.32
C LYS A 177 5.46 -14.33 -29.27
N ASN A 178 6.41 -15.06 -28.70
CA ASN A 178 6.19 -15.93 -27.57
C ASN A 178 6.62 -15.22 -26.29
N PHE A 179 5.66 -14.63 -25.57
CA PHE A 179 5.92 -13.86 -24.36
C PHE A 179 6.23 -14.78 -23.19
N LYS A 180 7.36 -14.51 -22.54
CA LYS A 180 7.80 -15.18 -21.33
C LYS A 180 7.57 -14.24 -20.14
N GLY A 181 7.48 -14.83 -18.98
CA GLY A 181 7.48 -14.09 -17.74
C GLY A 181 8.82 -13.43 -17.42
N GLY A 182 8.96 -12.98 -16.18
CA GLY A 182 10.19 -12.36 -15.72
C GLY A 182 10.14 -12.00 -14.24
N PHE A 183 11.10 -11.18 -13.83
CA PHE A 183 11.24 -10.71 -12.45
C PHE A 183 10.58 -9.35 -12.28
N THR A 184 10.08 -9.10 -11.08
CA THR A 184 9.55 -7.79 -10.69
C THR A 184 9.85 -7.47 -9.24
N CYS A 185 10.13 -6.20 -8.96
CA CYS A 185 10.22 -5.69 -7.61
C CYS A 185 9.67 -4.26 -7.52
N ALA A 186 9.19 -3.91 -6.34
CA ALA A 186 8.72 -2.57 -6.03
C ALA A 186 9.15 -2.16 -4.63
N PHE A 187 9.42 -0.88 -4.45
CA PHE A 187 9.69 -0.27 -3.16
C PHE A 187 8.93 1.05 -3.07
N GLY A 188 8.24 1.26 -1.96
CA GLY A 188 7.37 2.42 -1.86
C GLY A 188 6.90 2.75 -0.46
N THR A 189 6.00 3.72 -0.43
CA THR A 189 5.37 4.24 0.77
C THR A 189 3.88 4.43 0.54
N GLY A 190 3.13 4.57 1.62
CA GLY A 190 1.71 4.85 1.54
C GLY A 190 1.15 5.36 2.85
N ILE A 191 -0.15 5.58 2.84
CA ILE A 191 -0.92 5.96 4.02
C ILE A 191 -2.08 5.00 4.15
N SER A 192 -2.29 4.45 5.33
CA SER A 192 -3.44 3.61 5.66
C SER A 192 -4.31 4.27 6.72
N TRP A 193 -5.61 3.99 6.64
CA TRP A 193 -6.64 4.50 7.56
C TRP A 193 -7.37 3.33 8.21
N ALA A 194 -7.01 2.97 9.41
CA ALA A 194 -7.72 1.90 10.12
C ALA A 194 -9.12 2.37 10.56
N LYS A 195 -10.14 1.57 10.23
CA LYS A 195 -11.52 1.80 10.58
C LYS A 195 -12.20 0.46 10.84
N GLU A 196 -12.41 0.14 12.12
CA GLU A 196 -13.05 -1.12 12.55
C GLU A 196 -12.47 -2.35 11.81
N ASP A 197 -13.24 -2.96 10.91
CA ASP A 197 -12.86 -4.19 10.20
C ASP A 197 -12.17 -3.94 8.84
N ILE A 198 -12.02 -2.67 8.43
CA ILE A 198 -11.50 -2.31 7.11
C ILE A 198 -10.36 -1.31 7.25
N GLU A 199 -9.26 -1.57 6.56
CA GLU A 199 -8.11 -0.66 6.45
C GLU A 199 -7.91 -0.22 5.00
N PRO A 200 -8.58 0.86 4.51
CA PRO A 200 -8.24 1.45 3.24
C PRO A 200 -6.83 2.05 3.26
N TYR A 201 -6.15 2.02 2.11
CA TYR A 201 -4.83 2.61 1.98
C TYR A 201 -4.56 3.10 0.56
N LEU A 202 -3.68 4.09 0.45
CA LEU A 202 -3.12 4.61 -0.79
C LEU A 202 -1.62 4.41 -0.76
N SER A 203 -1.04 3.88 -1.84
CA SER A 203 0.39 3.61 -1.94
C SER A 203 0.99 4.17 -3.22
N PHE A 204 2.28 4.53 -3.12
CA PHE A 204 3.13 5.01 -4.19
C PHE A 204 4.43 4.23 -4.16
N ALA A 205 4.87 3.71 -5.29
CA ALA A 205 6.11 2.96 -5.37
C ALA A 205 6.84 3.21 -6.69
N TYR A 206 8.14 3.02 -6.65
CA TYR A 206 8.92 2.72 -7.84
C TYR A 206 8.84 1.22 -8.09
N ARG A 207 8.45 0.85 -9.30
CA ARG A 207 8.35 -0.51 -9.78
C ARG A 207 9.34 -0.78 -10.89
N TYR A 208 10.14 -1.81 -10.72
CA TYR A 208 10.97 -2.40 -11.75
C TYR A 208 10.37 -3.74 -12.19
N ALA A 209 10.31 -3.97 -13.50
CA ALA A 209 9.95 -5.27 -14.04
C ALA A 209 10.81 -5.57 -15.27
N SER A 210 11.19 -6.82 -15.43
CA SER A 210 11.92 -7.32 -16.60
C SER A 210 11.22 -8.57 -17.11
N THR A 211 10.83 -8.54 -18.38
CA THR A 211 10.18 -9.68 -19.07
C THR A 211 10.96 -9.99 -20.33
N SER A 212 10.70 -11.14 -20.94
CA SER A 212 11.30 -11.51 -22.21
C SER A 212 10.28 -12.12 -23.16
N TYR A 213 10.57 -12.09 -24.45
CA TYR A 213 9.82 -12.80 -25.47
C TYR A 213 10.73 -13.33 -26.55
N ASP A 214 10.38 -14.44 -27.16
CA ASP A 214 11.04 -14.97 -28.33
C ASP A 214 10.26 -14.56 -29.59
N GLN A 215 10.98 -14.17 -30.62
CA GLN A 215 10.40 -13.83 -31.92
C GLN A 215 11.18 -14.54 -33.01
N LYS A 216 10.46 -15.21 -33.92
CA LYS A 216 11.04 -15.79 -35.12
C LYS A 216 11.16 -14.72 -36.20
N THR A 217 12.35 -14.52 -36.72
CA THR A 217 12.59 -13.56 -37.79
C THR A 217 13.22 -14.27 -38.98
N TYR A 218 12.73 -13.99 -40.19
CA TYR A 218 13.30 -14.50 -41.42
C TYR A 218 14.54 -13.68 -41.81
N TYR A 219 15.69 -14.37 -41.94
CA TYR A 219 16.93 -13.72 -42.32
C TYR A 219 17.75 -14.62 -43.27
N ASN A 220 18.20 -14.10 -44.41
CA ASN A 220 19.05 -14.77 -45.41
C ASN A 220 18.59 -16.18 -45.81
N GLY A 221 17.28 -16.37 -46.10
CA GLY A 221 16.75 -17.68 -46.58
C GLY A 221 16.46 -18.72 -45.48
N GLY A 222 16.48 -18.32 -44.17
CA GLY A 222 16.16 -19.20 -43.07
C GLY A 222 15.53 -18.43 -41.88
N TYR A 223 14.92 -19.17 -40.97
CA TYR A 223 14.38 -18.65 -39.75
C TYR A 223 15.42 -18.67 -38.64
N ARG A 224 15.43 -17.60 -37.83
CA ARG A 224 16.22 -17.53 -36.60
C ARG A 224 15.32 -17.09 -35.46
N ASP A 225 15.49 -17.72 -34.32
CA ASP A 225 14.83 -17.33 -33.07
C ASP A 225 15.71 -16.29 -32.36
N TYR A 226 15.10 -15.15 -32.02
CA TYR A 226 15.73 -14.10 -31.23
C TYR A 226 14.97 -13.94 -29.92
N THR A 227 15.70 -13.87 -28.80
CA THR A 227 15.13 -13.54 -27.49
C THR A 227 15.33 -12.06 -27.23
N TYR A 228 14.24 -11.34 -27.01
CA TYR A 228 14.22 -9.94 -26.62
C TYR A 228 13.90 -9.82 -25.14
N GLN A 229 14.48 -8.81 -24.51
CA GLN A 229 14.25 -8.49 -23.11
C GLN A 229 13.67 -7.09 -23.00
N ASP A 230 12.50 -6.99 -22.35
CA ASP A 230 11.85 -5.72 -22.06
C ASP A 230 12.05 -5.36 -20.59
N THR A 231 12.41 -4.10 -20.35
CA THR A 231 12.59 -3.57 -19.00
C THR A 231 11.64 -2.41 -18.77
N TYR A 232 10.87 -2.51 -17.69
CA TYR A 232 9.88 -1.50 -17.31
C TYR A 232 10.28 -0.84 -16.00
N ASN A 233 10.39 0.49 -16.06
CA ASN A 233 10.57 1.35 -14.89
C ASN A 233 9.29 2.18 -14.74
N ARG A 234 8.51 1.94 -13.70
CA ARG A 234 7.17 2.50 -13.53
C ARG A 234 7.01 3.18 -12.18
N LEU A 235 6.20 4.24 -12.18
CA LEU A 235 5.61 4.76 -10.96
C LEU A 235 4.31 3.98 -10.71
N GLU A 236 4.24 3.27 -9.60
CA GLU A 236 3.06 2.53 -9.18
C GLU A 236 2.24 3.41 -8.24
N ILE A 237 0.94 3.56 -8.53
CA ILE A 237 -0.03 4.21 -7.65
C ILE A 237 -1.18 3.25 -7.46
N LYS A 238 -1.42 2.82 -6.22
CA LYS A 238 -2.48 1.87 -5.90
C LYS A 238 -3.33 2.35 -4.74
N PHE A 239 -4.61 2.06 -4.86
CA PHE A 239 -5.57 2.14 -3.79
C PHE A 239 -5.99 0.71 -3.40
N GLY A 240 -6.06 0.43 -2.11
CA GLY A 240 -6.40 -0.89 -1.61
C GLY A 240 -7.23 -0.86 -0.35
N PHE A 241 -7.82 -2.02 -0.07
CA PHE A 241 -8.56 -2.31 1.16
C PHE A 241 -8.00 -3.57 1.78
N ARG A 242 -7.77 -3.55 3.06
CA ARG A 242 -7.41 -4.72 3.87
C ARG A 242 -8.54 -5.01 4.85
N PHE A 243 -8.84 -6.31 5.02
CA PHE A 243 -9.89 -6.87 5.87
C PHE A 243 -9.31 -7.78 6.96
#